data_bfa518cc407570c350732ccafb69a41b
#
_entry.id   bfa518cc407570c350732ccafb69a41b
#
_cell.length_a   1.000
_cell.length_b   1.000
_cell.length_c   1.000
_cell.angle_alpha   90.00
_cell.angle_beta   90.00
_cell.angle_gamma   90.00
#
_symmetry.space_group_name_H-M   'P 1'
#
loop_
_entity.id
_entity.type
_entity.pdbx_description
1 polymer ?
#
loop_
_entity_poly.entity_id
_entity_poly.type
_entity_poly.pdbx_seq_one_letter_code
_entity_poly.pdbx_strand_id
1 'polypeptide(L)'
;LLCRATCPPDADNPAQRELNALQNLIEQQLPALARHYCPPGFADPWLGLKAELQRLREFCACPALAHKTLIAFGGGFSAGKSSLINALIGEKRLLPAQVDPTTSLPTYLLHGPAHVIHALNQYRRLIELSPEEFASLTHDEQARFGSSAARLLEATYLTHPSFAWQNLAFIDTPGYSKPDDANASRSDAQLARAWLNSAHAIVWAVSAEAGCISEDDLAFLATLNPDIPRVVVVTKADKKTEKDVADIAELIKKTMVERNLPARAVWATSARPDNEHQMGALLNWVESQDAMPSRPVKFAEALYALYGRYVQQINREKARLQELVKQQKKAAALSADPENASAMIETAQWHEVMLKRNTDLSQQLERLTEIIHKHLSATGKTLGIAVEHLVLQPPKGKMVLSKEDVPQDVMDFIL
;
A
#
# COMPACT_ATOMS: atom_id res chain seq x y z
N LEU A 1 22.67 -17.81 11.36
CA LEU A 1 21.62 -16.84 11.04
C LEU A 1 22.00 -15.42 11.51
N LEU A 2 22.21 -15.13 12.79
CA LEU A 2 22.45 -13.78 13.33
C LEU A 2 23.56 -13.02 12.60
N CYS A 3 24.73 -13.63 12.36
CA CYS A 3 25.83 -12.99 11.64
C CYS A 3 25.43 -12.60 10.20
N ARG A 4 24.64 -13.43 9.51
CA ARG A 4 24.15 -13.11 8.16
C ARG A 4 23.05 -12.06 8.18
N ALA A 5 22.17 -12.08 9.19
CA ALA A 5 21.10 -11.12 9.36
C ALA A 5 21.61 -9.69 9.64
N THR A 6 22.82 -9.54 10.18
CA THR A 6 23.46 -8.24 10.44
C THR A 6 24.47 -7.81 9.36
N CYS A 7 24.63 -8.58 8.26
CA CYS A 7 25.50 -8.20 7.17
C CYS A 7 24.99 -6.94 6.45
N PRO A 8 25.89 -5.96 6.14
CA PRO A 8 25.53 -4.78 5.38
C PRO A 8 25.11 -5.13 3.95
N PRO A 9 24.44 -4.22 3.22
CA PRO A 9 24.05 -4.45 1.84
C PRO A 9 25.27 -4.63 0.94
N ASP A 10 25.08 -5.31 -0.18
CA ASP A 10 26.09 -5.37 -1.22
C ASP A 10 26.32 -3.96 -1.77
N ALA A 11 27.60 -3.55 -1.83
CA ALA A 11 28.01 -2.15 -2.01
C ALA A 11 27.52 -1.48 -3.29
N ASP A 12 26.97 -2.20 -4.26
CA ASP A 12 26.70 -1.67 -5.60
C ASP A 12 25.43 -2.21 -6.28
N ASN A 13 24.28 -2.11 -5.61
CA ASN A 13 22.99 -2.37 -6.27
C ASN A 13 22.42 -1.06 -6.86
N PRO A 14 22.43 -0.85 -8.21
CA PRO A 14 21.93 0.36 -8.84
C PRO A 14 20.45 0.62 -8.53
N ALA A 15 19.62 -0.42 -8.52
CA ALA A 15 18.19 -0.29 -8.21
C ALA A 15 17.97 0.23 -6.78
N GLN A 16 18.78 -0.22 -5.82
CA GLN A 16 18.71 0.23 -4.45
C GLN A 16 19.09 1.72 -4.30
N ARG A 17 20.06 2.19 -5.07
CA ARG A 17 20.42 3.63 -5.08
C ARG A 17 19.30 4.50 -5.59
N GLU A 18 18.70 4.12 -6.71
CA GLU A 18 17.54 4.83 -7.29
C GLU A 18 16.35 4.82 -6.33
N LEU A 19 16.10 3.69 -5.68
CA LEU A 19 15.04 3.53 -4.69
C LEU A 19 15.24 4.42 -3.46
N ASN A 20 16.47 4.52 -2.95
CA ASN A 20 16.80 5.40 -1.83
C ASN A 20 16.60 6.88 -2.20
N ALA A 21 16.92 7.26 -3.44
CA ALA A 21 16.64 8.60 -3.95
C ALA A 21 15.14 8.88 -4.01
N LEU A 22 14.33 7.95 -4.55
CA LEU A 22 12.87 8.03 -4.56
C LEU A 22 12.29 8.16 -3.15
N GLN A 23 12.79 7.37 -2.21
CA GLN A 23 12.36 7.44 -0.82
C GLN A 23 12.58 8.83 -0.22
N ASN A 24 13.77 9.40 -0.39
CA ASN A 24 14.07 10.74 0.10
C ASN A 24 13.13 11.79 -0.52
N LEU A 25 12.89 11.72 -1.83
CA LEU A 25 12.00 12.63 -2.53
C LEU A 25 10.56 12.55 -2.00
N ILE A 26 10.03 11.34 -1.79
CA ILE A 26 8.63 11.13 -1.39
C ILE A 26 8.42 11.35 0.10
N GLU A 27 9.34 10.89 0.96
CA GLU A 27 9.16 10.89 2.41
C GLU A 27 9.71 12.15 3.09
N GLN A 28 10.61 12.90 2.42
CA GLN A 28 11.20 14.12 2.97
C GLN A 28 10.87 15.35 2.16
N GLN A 29 11.14 15.36 0.85
CA GLN A 29 11.03 16.58 0.04
C GLN A 29 9.58 16.94 -0.28
N LEU A 30 8.71 15.98 -0.64
CA LEU A 30 7.28 16.26 -0.84
C LEU A 30 6.60 16.78 0.43
N PRO A 31 6.77 16.17 1.62
CA PRO A 31 6.23 16.74 2.86
C PRO A 31 6.84 18.10 3.22
N ALA A 32 8.12 18.35 2.91
CA ALA A 32 8.72 19.66 3.12
C ALA A 32 8.05 20.74 2.25
N LEU A 33 7.75 20.42 1.00
CA LEU A 33 6.98 21.30 0.11
C LEU A 33 5.56 21.52 0.66
N ALA A 34 4.89 20.48 1.15
CA ALA A 34 3.55 20.54 1.73
C ALA A 34 3.48 21.41 3.00
N ARG A 35 4.55 21.53 3.79
CA ARG A 35 4.60 22.44 4.94
C ARG A 35 4.49 23.92 4.54
N HIS A 36 4.95 24.26 3.35
CA HIS A 36 4.84 25.62 2.81
C HIS A 36 3.51 25.86 2.12
N TYR A 37 2.95 24.83 1.54
CA TYR A 37 1.69 24.87 0.83
C TYR A 37 1.10 23.48 0.65
N CYS A 38 0.00 23.20 1.32
CA CYS A 38 -0.67 21.89 1.29
C CYS A 38 -2.01 22.00 0.56
N PRO A 39 -2.17 21.37 -0.63
CA PRO A 39 -3.46 21.37 -1.31
C PRO A 39 -4.46 20.48 -0.57
N PRO A 40 -5.77 20.77 -0.66
CA PRO A 40 -6.80 19.88 -0.14
C PRO A 40 -6.66 18.47 -0.71
N GLY A 41 -6.82 17.46 0.15
CA GLY A 41 -6.71 16.05 -0.23
C GLY A 41 -5.29 15.59 -0.61
N PHE A 42 -4.25 16.26 -0.13
CA PHE A 42 -2.84 15.87 -0.32
C PHE A 42 -2.55 14.45 0.21
N ALA A 43 -3.17 14.07 1.33
CA ALA A 43 -2.84 12.85 2.04
C ALA A 43 -3.06 11.58 1.20
N ASP A 44 -4.18 11.49 0.48
CA ASP A 44 -4.55 10.27 -0.24
C ASP A 44 -3.54 9.90 -1.36
N PRO A 45 -3.20 10.79 -2.31
CA PRO A 45 -2.22 10.47 -3.34
C PRO A 45 -0.80 10.34 -2.79
N TRP A 46 -0.47 11.04 -1.70
CA TRP A 46 0.82 10.84 -1.04
C TRP A 46 0.94 9.47 -0.38
N LEU A 47 -0.12 8.99 0.29
CA LEU A 47 -0.19 7.62 0.82
C LEU A 47 -0.15 6.59 -0.31
N GLY A 48 -0.79 6.87 -1.45
CA GLY A 48 -0.68 6.07 -2.66
C GLY A 48 0.76 5.95 -3.16
N LEU A 49 1.50 7.06 -3.22
CA LEU A 49 2.93 7.06 -3.57
C LEU A 49 3.77 6.23 -2.61
N LYS A 50 3.49 6.30 -1.31
CA LYS A 50 4.19 5.49 -0.30
C LYS A 50 3.90 3.99 -0.47
N ALA A 51 2.67 3.62 -0.79
CA ALA A 51 2.31 2.23 -1.05
C ALA A 51 3.04 1.69 -2.29
N GLU A 52 3.08 2.46 -3.39
CA GLU A 52 3.82 2.08 -4.59
C GLU A 52 5.34 2.05 -4.37
N LEU A 53 5.88 2.95 -3.55
CA LEU A 53 7.28 2.91 -3.14
C LEU A 53 7.60 1.61 -2.37
N GLN A 54 6.71 1.16 -1.50
CA GLN A 54 6.87 -0.11 -0.80
C GLN A 54 6.88 -1.30 -1.78
N ARG A 55 5.99 -1.30 -2.77
CA ARG A 55 6.00 -2.33 -3.84
C ARG A 55 7.32 -2.34 -4.62
N LEU A 56 7.84 -1.17 -5.00
CA LEU A 56 9.14 -1.08 -5.66
C LEU A 56 10.28 -1.62 -4.79
N ARG A 57 10.21 -1.43 -3.48
CA ARG A 57 11.17 -2.02 -2.52
C ARG A 57 11.14 -3.55 -2.56
N GLU A 58 9.96 -4.14 -2.57
CA GLU A 58 9.77 -5.58 -2.67
C GLU A 58 10.32 -6.12 -4.00
N PHE A 59 10.09 -5.40 -5.09
CA PHE A 59 10.63 -5.77 -6.41
C PHE A 59 12.16 -5.64 -6.48
N CYS A 60 12.75 -4.65 -5.81
CA CYS A 60 14.20 -4.54 -5.72
C CYS A 60 14.81 -5.68 -4.89
N ALA A 61 14.11 -6.13 -3.87
CA ALA A 61 14.54 -7.26 -3.04
C ALA A 61 14.36 -8.59 -3.79
N CYS A 62 13.24 -8.79 -4.48
CA CYS A 62 12.94 -9.97 -5.25
C CYS A 62 12.39 -9.58 -6.64
N PRO A 63 13.25 -9.40 -7.66
CA PRO A 63 12.84 -8.96 -9.00
C PRO A 63 11.79 -9.87 -9.66
N ALA A 64 11.76 -11.15 -9.29
CA ALA A 64 10.74 -12.08 -9.77
C ALA A 64 9.30 -11.65 -9.41
N LEU A 65 9.10 -10.85 -8.36
CA LEU A 65 7.78 -10.32 -7.98
C LEU A 65 7.26 -9.25 -8.93
N ALA A 66 8.13 -8.55 -9.65
CA ALA A 66 7.77 -7.40 -10.47
C ALA A 66 6.73 -7.70 -11.55
N HIS A 67 6.69 -8.96 -12.01
CA HIS A 67 5.79 -9.42 -13.08
C HIS A 67 4.67 -10.32 -12.56
N LYS A 68 4.48 -10.42 -11.23
CA LYS A 68 3.51 -11.32 -10.64
C LYS A 68 2.31 -10.58 -10.04
N THR A 69 1.16 -11.22 -10.14
CA THR A 69 -0.03 -10.80 -9.40
C THR A 69 0.09 -11.31 -7.96
N LEU A 70 0.09 -10.39 -7.00
CA LEU A 70 0.23 -10.69 -5.57
C LEU A 70 -1.13 -10.99 -4.97
N ILE A 71 -1.29 -12.16 -4.34
CA ILE A 71 -2.47 -12.53 -3.55
C ILE A 71 -2.04 -12.63 -2.09
N ALA A 72 -2.56 -11.73 -1.24
CA ALA A 72 -2.24 -11.75 0.18
C ALA A 72 -3.29 -12.53 0.98
N PHE A 73 -2.81 -13.36 1.89
CA PHE A 73 -3.64 -14.13 2.82
C PHE A 73 -3.62 -13.41 4.17
N GLY A 74 -4.76 -12.81 4.52
CA GLY A 74 -5.00 -12.11 5.77
C GLY A 74 -5.97 -12.85 6.68
N GLY A 75 -6.12 -12.37 7.89
CA GLY A 75 -7.04 -12.92 8.89
C GLY A 75 -6.43 -12.98 10.27
N GLY A 76 -7.27 -13.15 11.26
CA GLY A 76 -6.89 -13.21 12.66
C GLY A 76 -5.86 -14.29 12.96
N PHE A 77 -5.37 -14.25 14.19
CA PHE A 77 -4.49 -15.29 14.71
C PHE A 77 -5.18 -16.67 14.65
N SER A 78 -4.42 -17.72 14.30
CA SER A 78 -4.95 -19.10 14.18
C SER A 78 -6.14 -19.28 13.21
N ALA A 79 -6.40 -18.32 12.32
CA ALA A 79 -7.42 -18.43 11.27
C ALA A 79 -7.11 -19.50 10.20
N GLY A 80 -5.94 -20.15 10.27
CA GLY A 80 -5.55 -21.22 9.35
C GLY A 80 -4.97 -20.77 8.01
N LYS A 81 -4.43 -19.57 7.91
CA LYS A 81 -3.82 -19.01 6.69
C LYS A 81 -2.74 -19.90 6.08
N SER A 82 -1.68 -20.18 6.85
CA SER A 82 -0.54 -21.00 6.37
C SER A 82 -0.96 -22.43 6.02
N SER A 83 -1.91 -23.01 6.80
CA SER A 83 -2.49 -24.32 6.47
C SER A 83 -3.29 -24.30 5.16
N LEU A 84 -4.04 -23.23 4.91
CA LEU A 84 -4.79 -23.03 3.67
C LEU A 84 -3.84 -22.91 2.47
N ILE A 85 -2.77 -22.13 2.60
CA ILE A 85 -1.75 -21.97 1.56
C ILE A 85 -1.07 -23.30 1.27
N ASN A 86 -0.65 -24.03 2.31
CA ASN A 86 -0.06 -25.35 2.18
C ASN A 86 -0.98 -26.32 1.41
N ALA A 87 -2.27 -26.31 1.74
CA ALA A 87 -3.26 -27.15 1.06
C ALA A 87 -3.48 -26.76 -0.40
N LEU A 88 -3.49 -25.46 -0.72
CA LEU A 88 -3.58 -24.96 -2.09
C LEU A 88 -2.40 -25.40 -2.97
N ILE A 89 -1.19 -25.42 -2.39
CA ILE A 89 0.04 -25.83 -3.09
C ILE A 89 0.17 -27.36 -3.15
N GLY A 90 -0.58 -28.08 -2.32
CA GLY A 90 -0.47 -29.55 -2.21
C GLY A 90 0.69 -30.01 -1.31
N GLU A 91 1.30 -29.12 -0.54
CA GLU A 91 2.41 -29.42 0.35
C GLU A 91 2.00 -29.37 1.82
N LYS A 92 2.41 -30.36 2.63
CA LYS A 92 1.95 -30.47 4.01
C LYS A 92 2.65 -29.52 5.00
N ARG A 93 3.86 -29.08 4.71
CA ARG A 93 4.74 -28.36 5.65
C ARG A 93 5.64 -27.32 4.97
N LEU A 94 5.17 -26.72 3.88
CA LEU A 94 5.94 -25.69 3.19
C LEU A 94 6.02 -24.43 4.05
N LEU A 95 4.89 -23.99 4.56
CA LEU A 95 4.81 -22.97 5.59
C LEU A 95 4.58 -23.62 6.96
N PRO A 96 5.24 -23.14 8.03
CA PRO A 96 4.97 -23.61 9.39
C PRO A 96 3.53 -23.25 9.78
N ALA A 97 2.75 -24.23 10.18
CA ALA A 97 1.35 -24.11 10.56
C ALA A 97 1.16 -24.65 11.97
N GLN A 98 1.45 -23.85 12.99
CA GLN A 98 1.30 -24.22 14.40
C GLN A 98 0.22 -23.39 15.12
N VAL A 99 -0.17 -23.79 16.31
CA VAL A 99 -1.26 -23.19 17.10
C VAL A 99 -0.83 -21.85 17.74
N ASP A 100 0.46 -21.66 17.95
CA ASP A 100 1.02 -20.43 18.55
C ASP A 100 1.39 -19.36 17.47
N PRO A 101 1.56 -18.04 17.81
CA PRO A 101 1.85 -16.97 16.84
C PRO A 101 3.08 -17.30 15.98
N THR A 102 2.83 -17.89 14.80
CA THR A 102 3.87 -18.58 14.03
C THR A 102 4.59 -17.69 13.03
N THR A 103 3.94 -16.68 12.52
CA THR A 103 4.51 -15.88 11.43
C THR A 103 4.79 -14.47 11.94
N SER A 104 6.06 -14.18 12.24
CA SER A 104 6.50 -12.82 12.62
C SER A 104 6.83 -11.97 11.40
N LEU A 105 7.00 -12.59 10.22
CA LEU A 105 7.45 -11.96 8.98
C LEU A 105 6.55 -12.36 7.81
N PRO A 106 6.28 -11.44 6.86
CA PRO A 106 5.58 -11.82 5.65
C PRO A 106 6.42 -12.80 4.85
N THR A 107 5.80 -13.84 4.36
CA THR A 107 6.44 -14.85 3.51
C THR A 107 5.84 -14.80 2.12
N TYR A 108 6.66 -14.48 1.13
CA TYR A 108 6.31 -14.52 -0.28
C TYR A 108 6.59 -15.91 -0.83
N LEU A 109 5.60 -16.52 -1.47
CA LEU A 109 5.72 -17.81 -2.13
C LEU A 109 5.59 -17.63 -3.64
N LEU A 110 6.52 -18.23 -4.39
CA LEU A 110 6.60 -18.12 -5.84
C LEU A 110 6.93 -19.46 -6.46
N HIS A 111 6.60 -19.60 -7.75
CA HIS A 111 7.14 -20.70 -8.55
C HIS A 111 8.67 -20.59 -8.69
N GLY A 112 9.35 -21.70 -8.55
CA GLY A 112 10.78 -21.80 -8.80
C GLY A 112 11.21 -23.25 -9.03
N PRO A 113 12.36 -23.46 -9.68
CA PRO A 113 12.84 -24.80 -10.05
C PRO A 113 13.29 -25.64 -8.83
N ALA A 114 13.49 -24.99 -7.70
CA ALA A 114 13.96 -25.63 -6.46
C ALA A 114 13.30 -24.98 -5.24
N HIS A 115 13.28 -25.73 -4.14
CA HIS A 115 12.89 -25.21 -2.83
C HIS A 115 14.07 -24.39 -2.29
N VAL A 116 13.96 -23.06 -2.37
CA VAL A 116 14.94 -22.12 -1.86
C VAL A 116 14.24 -21.08 -0.99
N ILE A 117 14.84 -20.78 0.14
CA ILE A 117 14.32 -19.80 1.10
C ILE A 117 15.34 -18.69 1.26
N HIS A 118 14.92 -17.47 0.99
CA HIS A 118 15.71 -16.27 1.26
C HIS A 118 15.00 -15.41 2.30
N ALA A 119 15.76 -14.68 3.10
CA ALA A 119 15.23 -13.62 3.94
C ALA A 119 15.89 -12.28 3.58
N LEU A 120 15.12 -11.23 3.61
CA LEU A 120 15.59 -9.86 3.46
C LEU A 120 15.91 -9.31 4.85
N ASN A 121 17.15 -8.93 5.09
CA ASN A 121 17.52 -8.32 6.36
C ASN A 121 17.22 -6.80 6.39
N GLN A 122 17.30 -6.17 7.56
CA GLN A 122 17.08 -4.72 7.75
C GLN A 122 18.03 -3.85 6.91
N TYR A 123 19.14 -4.39 6.43
CA TYR A 123 20.09 -3.71 5.54
C TYR A 123 19.80 -3.96 4.05
N ARG A 124 18.66 -4.59 3.72
CA ARG A 124 18.24 -4.89 2.36
C ARG A 124 19.10 -5.90 1.62
N ARG A 125 19.81 -6.76 2.33
CA ARG A 125 20.53 -7.89 1.78
C ARG A 125 19.68 -9.15 1.85
N LEU A 126 19.63 -9.90 0.75
CA LEU A 126 19.08 -11.25 0.73
C LEU A 126 20.09 -12.22 1.33
N ILE A 127 19.62 -13.04 2.26
CA ILE A 127 20.36 -14.13 2.87
C ILE A 127 19.61 -15.43 2.64
N GLU A 128 20.30 -16.48 2.24
CA GLU A 128 19.71 -17.80 2.09
C GLU A 128 19.53 -18.44 3.48
N LEU A 129 18.39 -19.08 3.69
CA LEU A 129 18.05 -19.80 4.91
C LEU A 129 17.91 -21.28 4.64
N SER A 130 18.36 -22.12 5.61
CA SER A 130 17.96 -23.51 5.60
C SER A 130 16.50 -23.66 6.06
N PRO A 131 15.82 -24.80 5.73
CA PRO A 131 14.47 -25.06 6.23
C PRO A 131 14.37 -25.04 7.76
N GLU A 132 15.41 -25.48 8.46
CA GLU A 132 15.49 -25.47 9.92
C GLU A 132 15.63 -24.03 10.44
N GLU A 133 16.46 -23.19 9.80
CA GLU A 133 16.56 -21.77 10.15
C GLU A 133 15.24 -21.04 9.92
N PHE A 134 14.56 -21.31 8.81
CA PHE A 134 13.24 -20.74 8.53
C PHE A 134 12.19 -21.18 9.57
N ALA A 135 12.17 -22.47 9.91
CA ALA A 135 11.28 -22.99 10.96
C ALA A 135 11.56 -22.35 12.33
N SER A 136 12.83 -22.07 12.64
CA SER A 136 13.24 -21.46 13.92
C SER A 136 12.79 -19.99 14.05
N LEU A 137 12.60 -19.25 12.93
CA LEU A 137 12.12 -17.87 12.95
C LEU A 137 10.69 -17.74 13.51
N THR A 138 9.98 -18.84 13.60
CA THR A 138 8.54 -18.82 13.90
C THR A 138 8.21 -18.87 15.39
N HIS A 139 8.96 -19.56 16.30
CA HIS A 139 8.55 -19.71 17.71
C HIS A 139 9.60 -19.96 18.77
N ASP A 140 10.54 -20.86 18.51
CA ASP A 140 11.41 -21.38 19.57
C ASP A 140 12.41 -20.32 20.07
N GLU A 141 12.80 -19.37 19.23
CA GLU A 141 13.78 -18.37 19.61
C GLU A 141 13.23 -17.28 20.54
N GLN A 142 11.98 -16.86 20.35
CA GLN A 142 11.38 -15.86 21.25
C GLN A 142 11.15 -16.45 22.66
N ALA A 143 10.80 -17.72 22.74
CA ALA A 143 10.63 -18.42 24.01
C ALA A 143 11.97 -18.70 24.71
N ARG A 144 13.06 -18.97 23.94
CA ARG A 144 14.38 -19.34 24.47
C ARG A 144 15.28 -18.15 24.76
N PHE A 145 15.22 -17.09 23.95
CA PHE A 145 16.21 -16.01 23.98
C PHE A 145 15.60 -14.62 24.25
N GLY A 146 14.28 -14.51 24.42
CA GLY A 146 13.61 -13.23 24.72
C GLY A 146 13.68 -12.18 23.60
N SER A 147 14.40 -12.45 22.52
CA SER A 147 14.49 -11.60 21.35
C SER A 147 14.50 -12.46 20.08
N SER A 148 13.61 -12.20 19.17
CA SER A 148 13.50 -12.94 17.91
C SER A 148 14.51 -12.42 16.89
N ALA A 149 15.31 -13.32 16.29
CA ALA A 149 16.11 -13.01 15.11
C ALA A 149 15.25 -12.49 13.95
N ALA A 150 13.96 -12.80 13.96
CA ALA A 150 12.97 -12.26 13.02
C ALA A 150 12.92 -10.72 13.02
N ARG A 151 13.25 -10.04 14.12
CA ARG A 151 13.31 -8.57 14.17
C ARG A 151 14.42 -7.95 13.33
N LEU A 152 15.42 -8.75 12.93
CA LEU A 152 16.50 -8.33 12.05
C LEU A 152 16.18 -8.55 10.57
N LEU A 153 15.03 -9.12 10.30
CA LEU A 153 14.56 -9.47 8.96
C LEU A 153 13.28 -8.67 8.63
N GLU A 154 13.08 -8.38 7.35
CA GLU A 154 11.90 -7.63 6.88
C GLU A 154 10.86 -8.53 6.21
N ALA A 155 11.31 -9.54 5.46
CA ALA A 155 10.45 -10.48 4.74
C ALA A 155 11.21 -11.76 4.40
N THR A 156 10.47 -12.81 4.09
CA THR A 156 11.03 -14.06 3.54
C THR A 156 10.45 -14.35 2.15
N TYR A 157 11.26 -14.94 1.28
CA TYR A 157 10.92 -15.31 -0.09
C TYR A 157 11.20 -16.79 -0.28
N LEU A 158 10.15 -17.54 -0.58
CA LEU A 158 10.21 -18.97 -0.74
C LEU A 158 9.83 -19.34 -2.17
N THR A 159 10.72 -20.02 -2.88
CA THR A 159 10.43 -20.61 -4.18
C THR A 159 10.25 -22.12 -4.04
N HIS A 160 9.27 -22.69 -4.76
CA HIS A 160 9.02 -24.12 -4.72
C HIS A 160 8.46 -24.61 -6.07
N PRO A 161 8.89 -25.80 -6.58
CA PRO A 161 8.37 -26.35 -7.83
C PRO A 161 6.90 -26.76 -7.77
N SER A 162 6.37 -27.13 -6.60
CA SER A 162 4.95 -27.44 -6.41
C SER A 162 4.04 -26.21 -6.46
N PHE A 163 4.57 -24.99 -6.41
CA PHE A 163 3.80 -23.77 -6.64
C PHE A 163 3.49 -23.65 -8.12
N ALA A 164 2.26 -24.06 -8.53
CA ALA A 164 1.92 -24.29 -9.92
C ALA A 164 1.78 -23.00 -10.76
N TRP A 165 1.49 -21.87 -10.14
CA TRP A 165 1.12 -20.63 -10.83
C TRP A 165 2.34 -19.78 -11.21
N GLN A 166 2.52 -19.58 -12.52
CA GLN A 166 3.69 -18.88 -13.06
C GLN A 166 3.60 -17.36 -12.89
N ASN A 167 2.39 -16.79 -12.92
CA ASN A 167 2.17 -15.34 -12.88
C ASN A 167 1.72 -14.85 -11.51
N LEU A 168 1.62 -15.73 -10.51
CA LEU A 168 1.22 -15.38 -9.14
C LEU A 168 2.39 -15.40 -8.17
N ALA A 169 2.21 -14.67 -7.09
CA ALA A 169 2.91 -14.86 -5.83
C ALA A 169 1.89 -14.76 -4.68
N PHE A 170 2.02 -15.63 -3.69
CA PHE A 170 1.24 -15.55 -2.47
C PHE A 170 2.02 -14.82 -1.40
N ILE A 171 1.33 -14.09 -0.54
CA ILE A 171 1.88 -13.45 0.64
C ILE A 171 1.17 -14.05 1.85
N ASP A 172 1.87 -14.86 2.63
CA ASP A 172 1.40 -15.26 3.97
C ASP A 172 1.74 -14.12 4.93
N THR A 173 0.70 -13.45 5.43
CA THR A 173 0.89 -12.33 6.35
C THR A 173 0.87 -12.81 7.79
N PRO A 174 1.64 -12.18 8.69
CA PRO A 174 1.48 -12.38 10.12
C PRO A 174 0.03 -12.17 10.52
N GLY A 175 -0.48 -13.02 11.42
CA GLY A 175 -1.78 -12.77 12.04
C GLY A 175 -1.72 -11.47 12.82
N TYR A 176 -2.64 -10.53 12.56
CA TYR A 176 -2.69 -9.35 13.40
C TYR A 176 -3.16 -9.74 14.80
N SER A 177 -2.44 -9.25 15.82
CA SER A 177 -2.78 -9.49 17.22
C SER A 177 -3.88 -8.52 17.66
N LYS A 178 -4.71 -8.94 18.62
CA LYS A 178 -5.73 -8.07 19.20
C LYS A 178 -5.08 -6.85 19.87
N PRO A 179 -5.73 -5.68 19.86
CA PRO A 179 -5.22 -4.48 20.54
C PRO A 179 -4.94 -4.66 22.04
N ASP A 180 -5.59 -5.64 22.68
CA ASP A 180 -5.49 -5.91 24.12
C ASP A 180 -4.29 -6.78 24.52
N ASP A 181 -3.57 -7.39 23.57
CA ASP A 181 -2.31 -8.04 23.86
C ASP A 181 -1.25 -6.99 24.18
N ALA A 182 -0.87 -6.88 25.44
CA ALA A 182 0.12 -5.91 25.94
C ALA A 182 1.49 -5.99 25.22
N ASN A 183 1.73 -7.09 24.49
CA ASN A 183 2.91 -7.33 23.67
C ASN A 183 2.70 -7.10 22.16
N ALA A 184 1.45 -6.90 21.72
CA ALA A 184 1.16 -6.58 20.32
C ALA A 184 1.49 -5.11 20.08
N SER A 185 2.60 -4.86 19.41
CA SER A 185 2.96 -3.50 19.08
C SER A 185 1.98 -2.95 18.03
N ARG A 186 1.59 -1.67 18.16
CA ARG A 186 0.85 -0.96 17.10
C ARG A 186 1.54 -1.07 15.72
N SER A 187 2.83 -1.41 15.71
CA SER A 187 3.62 -1.67 14.53
C SER A 187 3.14 -2.89 13.74
N ASP A 188 2.70 -3.97 14.39
CA ASP A 188 2.36 -5.22 13.69
C ASP A 188 1.09 -5.08 12.84
N ALA A 189 0.07 -4.42 13.36
CA ALA A 189 -1.14 -4.11 12.60
C ALA A 189 -0.88 -3.13 11.45
N GLN A 190 0.02 -2.17 11.64
CA GLN A 190 0.41 -1.23 10.58
C GLN A 190 1.20 -1.94 9.47
N LEU A 191 2.10 -2.85 9.83
CA LEU A 191 2.87 -3.65 8.89
C LEU A 191 1.95 -4.60 8.12
N ALA A 192 1.08 -5.35 8.79
CA ALA A 192 0.10 -6.22 8.15
C ALA A 192 -0.78 -5.44 7.15
N ARG A 193 -1.21 -4.22 7.52
CA ARG A 193 -1.96 -3.33 6.63
C ARG A 193 -1.15 -2.93 5.39
N ALA A 194 0.13 -2.61 5.54
CA ALA A 194 0.98 -2.23 4.42
C ALA A 194 1.10 -3.37 3.40
N TRP A 195 1.34 -4.61 3.85
CA TRP A 195 1.43 -5.76 2.97
C TRP A 195 0.11 -6.13 2.30
N LEU A 196 -1.01 -6.10 3.03
CA LEU A 196 -2.32 -6.35 2.45
C LEU A 196 -2.70 -5.29 1.42
N ASN A 197 -2.35 -4.03 1.64
CA ASN A 197 -2.57 -2.94 0.69
C ASN A 197 -1.62 -2.96 -0.51
N SER A 198 -0.49 -3.67 -0.44
CA SER A 198 0.40 -3.88 -1.58
C SER A 198 -0.09 -4.99 -2.52
N ALA A 199 -1.00 -5.85 -2.05
CA ALA A 199 -1.53 -6.97 -2.82
C ALA A 199 -2.50 -6.52 -3.92
N HIS A 200 -2.63 -7.38 -4.94
CA HIS A 200 -3.60 -7.22 -6.02
C HIS A 200 -4.96 -7.82 -5.68
N ALA A 201 -4.99 -8.79 -4.77
CA ALA A 201 -6.19 -9.41 -4.23
C ALA A 201 -5.93 -9.93 -2.81
N ILE A 202 -6.98 -10.02 -2.00
CA ILE A 202 -6.90 -10.48 -0.62
C ILE A 202 -7.78 -11.70 -0.44
N VAL A 203 -7.23 -12.74 0.17
CA VAL A 203 -7.94 -13.89 0.73
C VAL A 203 -8.00 -13.70 2.24
N TRP A 204 -9.19 -13.45 2.76
CA TRP A 204 -9.38 -13.27 4.21
C TRP A 204 -9.85 -14.56 4.85
N ALA A 205 -9.02 -15.13 5.71
CA ALA A 205 -9.30 -16.39 6.38
C ALA A 205 -10.05 -16.15 7.71
N VAL A 206 -11.17 -16.86 7.89
CA VAL A 206 -11.97 -16.89 9.12
C VAL A 206 -12.12 -18.34 9.55
N SER A 207 -11.80 -18.69 10.80
CA SER A 207 -11.97 -20.06 11.29
C SER A 207 -13.45 -20.39 11.49
N ALA A 208 -13.93 -21.55 11.00
CA ALA A 208 -15.28 -22.04 11.29
C ALA A 208 -15.53 -22.22 12.79
N GLU A 209 -14.47 -22.43 13.58
CA GLU A 209 -14.55 -22.53 15.05
C GLU A 209 -15.00 -21.23 15.71
N ALA A 210 -14.76 -20.07 15.06
CA ALA A 210 -15.18 -18.77 15.56
C ALA A 210 -16.68 -18.49 15.33
N GLY A 211 -17.32 -19.22 14.43
CA GLY A 211 -18.76 -19.10 14.14
C GLY A 211 -19.17 -17.88 13.33
N CYS A 212 -18.36 -16.81 13.29
CA CYS A 212 -18.57 -15.61 12.49
C CYS A 212 -17.25 -14.86 12.32
N ILE A 213 -17.24 -13.85 11.45
CA ILE A 213 -16.15 -12.87 11.38
C ILE A 213 -16.21 -11.96 12.62
N SER A 214 -15.05 -11.68 13.24
CA SER A 214 -14.99 -10.86 14.46
C SER A 214 -15.14 -9.38 14.16
N GLU A 215 -15.55 -8.59 15.15
CA GLU A 215 -15.59 -7.11 15.03
C GLU A 215 -14.17 -6.53 14.77
N ASP A 216 -13.14 -7.14 15.33
CA ASP A 216 -11.74 -6.74 15.10
C ASP A 216 -11.34 -6.98 13.64
N ASP A 217 -11.76 -8.11 13.04
CA ASP A 217 -11.56 -8.39 11.61
C ASP A 217 -12.27 -7.35 10.75
N LEU A 218 -13.51 -7.02 11.07
CA LEU A 218 -14.30 -6.03 10.34
C LEU A 218 -13.67 -4.63 10.44
N ALA A 219 -13.27 -4.23 11.64
CA ALA A 219 -12.59 -2.96 11.88
C ALA A 219 -11.27 -2.89 11.12
N PHE A 220 -10.48 -3.98 11.11
CA PHE A 220 -9.23 -4.03 10.35
C PHE A 220 -9.48 -3.97 8.84
N LEU A 221 -10.42 -4.75 8.32
CA LEU A 221 -10.80 -4.74 6.89
C LEU A 221 -11.28 -3.38 6.41
N ALA A 222 -11.96 -2.61 7.27
CA ALA A 222 -12.38 -1.24 6.98
C ALA A 222 -11.20 -0.26 6.80
N THR A 223 -10.01 -0.61 7.31
CA THR A 223 -8.80 0.20 7.15
C THR A 223 -8.02 -0.10 5.86
N LEU A 224 -8.37 -1.18 5.16
CA LEU A 224 -7.71 -1.57 3.91
C LEU A 224 -8.30 -0.80 2.72
N ASN A 225 -7.50 -0.65 1.67
CA ASN A 225 -7.96 -0.05 0.42
C ASN A 225 -9.20 -0.78 -0.13
N PRO A 226 -10.35 -0.11 -0.27
CA PRO A 226 -11.59 -0.73 -0.73
C PRO A 226 -11.52 -1.23 -2.19
N ASP A 227 -10.62 -0.68 -3.00
CA ASP A 227 -10.47 -1.06 -4.41
C ASP A 227 -9.79 -2.43 -4.61
N ILE A 228 -9.14 -2.96 -3.56
CA ILE A 228 -8.52 -4.28 -3.63
C ILE A 228 -9.61 -5.34 -3.50
N PRO A 229 -9.81 -6.19 -4.55
CA PRO A 229 -10.79 -7.27 -4.51
C PRO A 229 -10.45 -8.26 -3.41
N ARG A 230 -11.46 -8.63 -2.63
CA ARG A 230 -11.31 -9.56 -1.51
C ARG A 230 -12.31 -10.71 -1.60
N VAL A 231 -11.86 -11.88 -1.20
CA VAL A 231 -12.68 -13.07 -0.96
C VAL A 231 -12.52 -13.48 0.49
N VAL A 232 -13.55 -14.03 1.10
CA VAL A 232 -13.50 -14.57 2.46
C VAL A 232 -13.51 -16.09 2.38
N VAL A 233 -12.66 -16.72 3.17
CA VAL A 233 -12.55 -18.18 3.23
C VAL A 233 -12.77 -18.64 4.66
N VAL A 234 -13.86 -19.36 4.88
CA VAL A 234 -14.15 -20.04 6.13
C VAL A 234 -13.31 -21.32 6.19
N THR A 235 -12.22 -21.28 6.95
CA THR A 235 -11.27 -22.39 7.10
C THR A 235 -11.72 -23.38 8.18
N LYS A 236 -11.08 -24.54 8.25
CA LYS A 236 -11.40 -25.61 9.22
C LYS A 236 -12.86 -26.06 9.16
N ALA A 237 -13.45 -26.05 7.98
CA ALA A 237 -14.84 -26.45 7.75
C ALA A 237 -15.11 -27.90 8.19
N ASP A 238 -14.08 -28.76 8.17
CA ASP A 238 -14.12 -30.15 8.66
C ASP A 238 -14.47 -30.30 10.16
N LYS A 239 -14.42 -29.23 10.92
CA LYS A 239 -14.74 -29.23 12.36
C LYS A 239 -16.20 -28.93 12.68
N LYS A 240 -17.02 -28.66 11.67
CA LYS A 240 -18.43 -28.31 11.80
C LYS A 240 -19.28 -29.16 10.84
N THR A 241 -20.58 -29.21 11.06
CA THR A 241 -21.51 -29.84 10.11
C THR A 241 -21.63 -28.99 8.84
N GLU A 242 -21.96 -29.61 7.70
CA GLU A 242 -22.16 -28.85 6.43
C GLU A 242 -23.19 -27.72 6.58
N LYS A 243 -24.26 -27.99 7.35
CA LYS A 243 -25.28 -26.99 7.64
C LYS A 243 -24.71 -25.80 8.43
N ASP A 244 -23.98 -26.07 9.52
CA ASP A 244 -23.36 -24.99 10.33
C ASP A 244 -22.38 -24.17 9.49
N VAL A 245 -21.62 -24.82 8.64
CA VAL A 245 -20.66 -24.15 7.75
C VAL A 245 -21.38 -23.26 6.74
N ALA A 246 -22.49 -23.71 6.16
CA ALA A 246 -23.30 -22.91 5.25
C ALA A 246 -23.92 -21.70 5.96
N ASP A 247 -24.46 -21.92 7.17
CA ASP A 247 -25.04 -20.85 8.00
C ASP A 247 -23.98 -19.80 8.39
N ILE A 248 -22.76 -20.21 8.72
CA ILE A 248 -21.61 -19.33 9.01
C ILE A 248 -21.24 -18.52 7.76
N ALA A 249 -21.12 -19.15 6.62
CA ALA A 249 -20.75 -18.46 5.37
C ALA A 249 -21.79 -17.41 4.98
N GLU A 250 -23.08 -17.72 5.11
CA GLU A 250 -24.16 -16.78 4.80
C GLU A 250 -24.21 -15.63 5.82
N LEU A 251 -23.98 -15.92 7.10
CA LEU A 251 -23.90 -14.89 8.15
C LEU A 251 -22.74 -13.93 7.86
N ILE A 252 -21.55 -14.45 7.53
CA ILE A 252 -20.37 -13.59 7.17
C ILE A 252 -20.72 -12.72 5.99
N LYS A 253 -21.30 -13.27 4.94
CA LYS A 253 -21.66 -12.54 3.73
C LYS A 253 -22.64 -11.40 4.05
N LYS A 254 -23.68 -11.66 4.85
CA LYS A 254 -24.64 -10.66 5.30
C LYS A 254 -23.97 -9.57 6.12
N THR A 255 -23.17 -9.93 7.12
CA THR A 255 -22.44 -8.99 7.97
C THR A 255 -21.51 -8.07 7.18
N MET A 256 -20.79 -8.62 6.21
CA MET A 256 -19.89 -7.82 5.38
C MET A 256 -20.66 -6.80 4.51
N VAL A 257 -21.80 -7.17 3.97
CA VAL A 257 -22.68 -6.25 3.23
C VAL A 257 -23.22 -5.14 4.14
N GLU A 258 -23.70 -5.49 5.34
CA GLU A 258 -24.22 -4.52 6.32
C GLU A 258 -23.13 -3.52 6.78
N ARG A 259 -21.88 -3.93 6.79
CA ARG A 259 -20.72 -3.10 7.17
C ARG A 259 -20.08 -2.35 5.99
N ASN A 260 -20.67 -2.40 4.78
CA ASN A 260 -20.10 -1.83 3.56
C ASN A 260 -18.66 -2.33 3.24
N LEU A 261 -18.40 -3.60 3.52
CA LEU A 261 -17.13 -4.29 3.26
C LEU A 261 -17.34 -5.42 2.23
N PRO A 262 -17.69 -5.13 0.96
CA PRO A 262 -18.10 -6.16 0.03
C PRO A 262 -16.96 -7.15 -0.23
N ALA A 263 -17.27 -8.44 -0.10
CA ALA A 263 -16.44 -9.54 -0.58
C ALA A 263 -17.00 -10.05 -1.90
N ARG A 264 -16.13 -10.43 -2.83
CA ARG A 264 -16.54 -11.02 -4.11
C ARG A 264 -17.18 -12.38 -3.93
N ALA A 265 -16.73 -13.13 -2.93
CA ALA A 265 -17.27 -14.43 -2.56
C ALA A 265 -16.95 -14.75 -1.10
N VAL A 266 -17.74 -15.66 -0.54
CA VAL A 266 -17.47 -16.31 0.74
C VAL A 266 -17.52 -17.81 0.49
N TRP A 267 -16.41 -18.50 0.70
CA TRP A 267 -16.29 -19.95 0.51
C TRP A 267 -15.90 -20.61 1.83
N ALA A 268 -16.32 -21.86 2.00
CA ALA A 268 -15.88 -22.67 3.11
C ALA A 268 -14.93 -23.77 2.60
N THR A 269 -13.81 -23.96 3.27
CA THR A 269 -12.80 -24.94 2.89
C THR A 269 -12.21 -25.67 4.09
N SER A 270 -11.61 -26.83 3.81
CA SER A 270 -10.76 -27.53 4.77
C SER A 270 -9.38 -27.77 4.15
N ALA A 271 -8.34 -27.63 4.96
CA ALA A 271 -6.99 -28.03 4.58
C ALA A 271 -6.74 -29.55 4.63
N ARG A 272 -7.77 -30.35 4.99
CA ARG A 272 -7.67 -31.81 5.02
C ARG A 272 -7.95 -32.41 3.65
N PRO A 273 -7.17 -33.42 3.22
CA PRO A 273 -7.29 -34.03 1.88
C PRO A 273 -8.68 -34.58 1.56
N ASP A 274 -9.43 -34.99 2.58
CA ASP A 274 -10.73 -35.67 2.42
C ASP A 274 -11.88 -34.69 2.04
N ASN A 275 -11.60 -33.38 1.94
CA ASN A 275 -12.59 -32.33 1.68
C ASN A 275 -12.27 -31.51 0.40
N GLU A 276 -11.78 -32.16 -0.64
CA GLU A 276 -11.34 -31.50 -1.89
C GLU A 276 -12.45 -30.68 -2.60
N HIS A 277 -13.71 -31.07 -2.45
CA HIS A 277 -14.83 -30.39 -3.14
C HIS A 277 -14.99 -28.92 -2.75
N GLN A 278 -14.63 -28.54 -1.55
CA GLN A 278 -14.74 -27.15 -1.07
C GLN A 278 -13.53 -26.28 -1.50
N MET A 279 -12.38 -26.89 -1.74
CA MET A 279 -11.18 -26.18 -2.21
C MET A 279 -11.28 -25.77 -3.69
N GLY A 280 -12.07 -26.49 -4.49
CA GLY A 280 -12.17 -26.27 -5.94
C GLY A 280 -12.59 -24.86 -6.32
N ALA A 281 -13.53 -24.24 -5.61
CA ALA A 281 -13.97 -22.87 -5.89
C ALA A 281 -12.85 -21.85 -5.67
N LEU A 282 -12.07 -22.01 -4.60
CA LEU A 282 -10.92 -21.14 -4.30
C LEU A 282 -9.79 -21.40 -5.33
N LEU A 283 -9.50 -22.64 -5.69
CA LEU A 283 -8.52 -22.99 -6.72
C LEU A 283 -8.88 -22.36 -8.06
N ASN A 284 -10.11 -22.53 -8.53
CA ASN A 284 -10.58 -21.94 -9.79
C ASN A 284 -10.45 -20.41 -9.78
N TRP A 285 -10.73 -19.79 -8.64
CA TRP A 285 -10.54 -18.34 -8.50
C TRP A 285 -9.06 -17.95 -8.57
N VAL A 286 -8.17 -18.67 -7.88
CA VAL A 286 -6.72 -18.45 -7.93
C VAL A 286 -6.20 -18.63 -9.37
N GLU A 287 -6.61 -19.68 -10.08
CA GLU A 287 -6.27 -19.92 -11.48
C GLU A 287 -6.74 -18.78 -12.40
N SER A 288 -7.92 -18.24 -12.14
CA SER A 288 -8.41 -17.06 -12.88
C SER A 288 -7.53 -15.83 -12.67
N GLN A 289 -6.88 -15.68 -11.51
CA GLN A 289 -5.92 -14.60 -11.26
C GLN A 289 -4.60 -14.83 -11.99
N ASP A 290 -4.16 -16.08 -12.14
CA ASP A 290 -2.93 -16.44 -12.88
C ASP A 290 -3.05 -16.14 -14.39
N ALA A 291 -4.25 -16.25 -14.93
CA ALA A 291 -4.54 -15.92 -16.33
C ALA A 291 -4.60 -14.41 -16.61
N MET A 292 -4.64 -13.56 -15.58
CA MET A 292 -4.68 -12.11 -15.76
C MET A 292 -3.28 -11.56 -16.07
N PRO A 293 -3.18 -10.55 -16.98
CA PRO A 293 -1.91 -9.87 -17.18
C PRO A 293 -1.45 -9.20 -15.88
N SER A 294 -0.15 -9.18 -15.66
CA SER A 294 0.47 -8.48 -14.54
C SER A 294 -0.03 -7.03 -14.51
N ARG A 295 -0.47 -6.57 -13.33
CA ARG A 295 -0.97 -5.20 -13.18
C ARG A 295 0.20 -4.21 -13.24
N PRO A 296 0.08 -3.12 -14.01
CA PRO A 296 1.11 -2.10 -14.07
C PRO A 296 1.32 -1.46 -12.69
N VAL A 297 2.54 -0.99 -12.46
CA VAL A 297 2.87 -0.19 -11.29
C VAL A 297 2.16 1.15 -11.40
N LYS A 298 1.28 1.46 -10.46
CA LYS A 298 0.46 2.70 -10.46
C LYS A 298 1.18 3.92 -9.88
N PHE A 299 2.50 3.84 -9.74
CA PHE A 299 3.28 4.91 -9.16
C PHE A 299 3.15 6.22 -9.94
N ALA A 300 3.20 6.13 -11.27
CA ALA A 300 3.02 7.29 -12.13
C ALA A 300 1.63 7.92 -11.94
N GLU A 301 0.57 7.12 -11.90
CA GLU A 301 -0.80 7.61 -11.66
C GLU A 301 -0.92 8.36 -10.33
N ALA A 302 -0.37 7.80 -9.23
CA ALA A 302 -0.39 8.43 -7.92
C ALA A 302 0.42 9.75 -7.91
N LEU A 303 1.57 9.78 -8.58
CA LEU A 303 2.40 10.98 -8.72
C LEU A 303 1.65 12.10 -9.48
N TYR A 304 1.00 11.74 -10.58
CA TYR A 304 0.25 12.72 -11.38
C TYR A 304 -1.02 13.19 -10.69
N ALA A 305 -1.70 12.32 -9.95
CA ALA A 305 -2.83 12.73 -9.13
C ALA A 305 -2.41 13.78 -8.09
N LEU A 306 -1.26 13.58 -7.44
CA LEU A 306 -0.70 14.56 -6.50
C LEU A 306 -0.30 15.85 -7.20
N TYR A 307 0.43 15.77 -8.31
CA TYR A 307 0.84 16.91 -9.12
C TYR A 307 -0.38 17.73 -9.58
N GLY A 308 -1.39 17.06 -10.12
CA GLY A 308 -2.63 17.71 -10.60
C GLY A 308 -3.35 18.50 -9.50
N ARG A 309 -3.45 17.96 -8.28
CA ARG A 309 -4.04 18.65 -7.12
C ARG A 309 -3.26 19.92 -6.77
N TYR A 310 -1.93 19.85 -6.75
CA TYR A 310 -1.09 21.03 -6.50
C TYR A 310 -1.25 22.11 -7.58
N VAL A 311 -1.15 21.72 -8.85
CA VAL A 311 -1.28 22.64 -9.98
C VAL A 311 -2.64 23.31 -9.99
N GLN A 312 -3.71 22.56 -9.75
CA GLN A 312 -5.07 23.10 -9.69
C GLN A 312 -5.19 24.17 -8.60
N GLN A 313 -4.71 23.87 -7.39
CA GLN A 313 -4.81 24.79 -6.27
C GLN A 313 -3.92 26.03 -6.48
N ILE A 314 -2.68 25.86 -6.94
CA ILE A 314 -1.78 26.99 -7.24
C ILE A 314 -2.39 27.89 -8.31
N ASN A 315 -3.00 27.33 -9.34
CA ASN A 315 -3.62 28.12 -10.43
C ASN A 315 -4.86 28.88 -9.93
N ARG A 316 -5.67 28.27 -9.05
CA ARG A 316 -6.80 28.96 -8.40
C ARG A 316 -6.31 30.17 -7.61
N GLU A 317 -5.30 29.97 -6.77
CA GLU A 317 -4.77 31.04 -5.95
C GLU A 317 -4.09 32.14 -6.79
N LYS A 318 -3.36 31.78 -7.85
CA LYS A 318 -2.79 32.76 -8.78
C LYS A 318 -3.89 33.60 -9.43
N ALA A 319 -4.97 32.99 -9.93
CA ALA A 319 -6.07 33.72 -10.56
C ALA A 319 -6.75 34.67 -9.56
N ARG A 320 -6.97 34.23 -8.32
CA ARG A 320 -7.50 35.07 -7.23
C ARG A 320 -6.60 36.26 -6.95
N LEU A 321 -5.31 36.03 -6.76
CA LEU A 321 -4.35 37.10 -6.48
C LEU A 321 -4.22 38.10 -7.63
N GLN A 322 -4.25 37.63 -8.87
CA GLN A 322 -4.23 38.50 -10.05
C GLN A 322 -5.45 39.43 -10.09
N GLU A 323 -6.61 38.91 -9.79
CA GLU A 323 -7.85 39.71 -9.75
C GLU A 323 -7.80 40.74 -8.61
N LEU A 324 -7.34 40.34 -7.41
CA LEU A 324 -7.17 41.25 -6.27
C LEU A 324 -6.18 42.40 -6.61
N VAL A 325 -5.04 42.08 -7.18
CA VAL A 325 -4.08 43.13 -7.64
C VAL A 325 -4.71 44.13 -8.61
N LYS A 326 -5.46 43.63 -9.59
CA LYS A 326 -6.16 44.44 -10.57
C LYS A 326 -7.19 45.34 -9.93
N GLN A 327 -8.03 44.81 -9.04
CA GLN A 327 -9.06 45.58 -8.33
C GLN A 327 -8.46 46.64 -7.42
N GLN A 328 -7.41 46.30 -6.64
CA GLN A 328 -6.73 47.27 -5.76
C GLN A 328 -6.05 48.40 -6.52
N LYS A 329 -5.34 48.09 -7.61
CA LYS A 329 -4.76 49.12 -8.46
C LYS A 329 -5.82 50.04 -9.09
N LYS A 330 -6.95 49.48 -9.54
CA LYS A 330 -8.06 50.28 -10.05
C LYS A 330 -8.70 51.14 -8.96
N ALA A 331 -8.92 50.58 -7.76
CA ALA A 331 -9.48 51.36 -6.66
C ALA A 331 -8.54 52.47 -6.18
N ALA A 332 -7.25 52.22 -6.10
CA ALA A 332 -6.24 53.27 -5.80
C ALA A 332 -6.23 54.41 -6.80
N ALA A 333 -6.36 54.10 -8.11
CA ALA A 333 -6.43 55.11 -9.17
C ALA A 333 -7.71 55.99 -9.14
N LEU A 334 -8.79 55.49 -8.52
CA LEU A 334 -10.06 56.18 -8.38
C LEU A 334 -10.23 56.88 -7.02
N SER A 335 -9.35 56.63 -6.06
CA SER A 335 -9.43 57.20 -4.70
C SER A 335 -9.07 58.67 -4.72
N ALA A 336 -9.93 59.51 -4.12
CA ALA A 336 -9.67 60.92 -3.91
C ALA A 336 -8.79 61.16 -2.67
N ASP A 337 -8.63 60.19 -1.80
CA ASP A 337 -7.81 60.25 -0.61
C ASP A 337 -6.42 59.62 -0.85
N PRO A 338 -5.33 60.42 -0.75
CA PRO A 338 -3.99 59.93 -0.99
C PRO A 338 -3.52 58.83 0.00
N GLU A 339 -3.97 58.84 1.28
CA GLU A 339 -3.59 57.84 2.24
C GLU A 339 -4.23 56.48 1.94
N ASN A 340 -5.52 56.49 1.58
CA ASN A 340 -6.23 55.29 1.14
C ASN A 340 -5.65 54.73 -0.17
N ALA A 341 -5.28 55.59 -1.14
CA ALA A 341 -4.65 55.18 -2.35
C ALA A 341 -3.30 54.49 -2.12
N SER A 342 -2.48 55.01 -1.21
CA SER A 342 -1.20 54.45 -0.82
C SER A 342 -1.36 53.08 -0.16
N ALA A 343 -2.29 52.93 0.77
CA ALA A 343 -2.58 51.64 1.42
C ALA A 343 -3.03 50.54 0.44
N MET A 344 -3.86 50.93 -0.57
CA MET A 344 -4.29 49.98 -1.63
C MET A 344 -3.13 49.56 -2.52
N ILE A 345 -2.19 50.46 -2.81
CA ILE A 345 -0.97 50.14 -3.59
C ILE A 345 -0.06 49.19 -2.80
N GLU A 346 0.16 49.44 -1.53
CA GLU A 346 0.96 48.55 -0.67
C GLU A 346 0.35 47.15 -0.59
N THR A 347 -0.97 47.05 -0.44
CA THR A 347 -1.66 45.77 -0.43
C THR A 347 -1.57 45.06 -1.79
N ALA A 348 -1.64 45.81 -2.89
CA ALA A 348 -1.43 45.22 -4.22
C ALA A 348 0.00 44.69 -4.40
N GLN A 349 1.01 45.41 -3.91
CA GLN A 349 2.40 44.96 -3.92
C GLN A 349 2.58 43.68 -3.10
N TRP A 350 1.95 43.59 -1.94
CA TRP A 350 1.98 42.36 -1.13
C TRP A 350 1.38 41.17 -1.89
N HIS A 351 0.24 41.34 -2.58
CA HIS A 351 -0.34 40.29 -3.41
C HIS A 351 0.55 39.90 -4.60
N GLU A 352 1.28 40.84 -5.17
CA GLU A 352 2.27 40.58 -6.24
C GLU A 352 3.44 39.70 -5.71
N VAL A 353 3.91 39.95 -4.49
CA VAL A 353 4.90 39.07 -3.82
C VAL A 353 4.35 37.66 -3.63
N MET A 354 3.11 37.53 -3.19
CA MET A 354 2.46 36.21 -3.07
C MET A 354 2.29 35.52 -4.43
N LEU A 355 1.96 36.25 -5.47
CA LEU A 355 1.87 35.72 -6.84
C LEU A 355 3.21 35.19 -7.35
N LYS A 356 4.29 35.91 -7.08
CA LYS A 356 5.66 35.46 -7.38
C LYS A 356 5.99 34.17 -6.61
N ARG A 357 5.71 34.14 -5.30
CA ARG A 357 5.92 32.95 -4.46
C ARG A 357 5.17 31.73 -5.02
N ASN A 358 3.92 31.88 -5.44
CA ASN A 358 3.15 30.79 -6.04
C ASN A 358 3.73 30.32 -7.39
N THR A 359 4.38 31.23 -8.12
CA THR A 359 5.06 30.87 -9.36
C THR A 359 6.33 30.07 -9.08
N ASP A 360 7.12 30.48 -8.10
CA ASP A 360 8.31 29.76 -7.66
C ASP A 360 7.96 28.36 -7.13
N LEU A 361 6.88 28.26 -6.36
CA LEU A 361 6.35 26.98 -5.86
C LEU A 361 5.96 26.05 -7.03
N SER A 362 5.29 26.58 -8.05
CA SER A 362 4.93 25.80 -9.26
C SER A 362 6.17 25.21 -9.93
N GLN A 363 7.23 26.02 -10.08
CA GLN A 363 8.49 25.57 -10.67
C GLN A 363 9.21 24.52 -9.80
N GLN A 364 9.18 24.68 -8.48
CA GLN A 364 9.75 23.70 -7.55
C GLN A 364 9.02 22.36 -7.65
N LEU A 365 7.69 22.38 -7.69
CA LEU A 365 6.89 21.19 -7.86
C LEU A 365 7.17 20.46 -9.18
N GLU A 366 7.25 21.21 -10.27
CA GLU A 366 7.56 20.67 -11.59
C GLU A 366 8.93 19.97 -11.60
N ARG A 367 9.97 20.64 -11.12
CA ARG A 367 11.31 20.05 -10.99
C ARG A 367 11.33 18.81 -10.12
N LEU A 368 10.64 18.83 -8.97
CA LEU A 368 10.56 17.69 -8.07
C LEU A 368 9.88 16.50 -8.74
N THR A 369 8.80 16.74 -9.47
CA THR A 369 8.08 15.70 -10.21
C THR A 369 8.93 15.10 -11.33
N GLU A 370 9.68 15.92 -12.07
CA GLU A 370 10.62 15.45 -13.09
C GLU A 370 11.74 14.58 -12.50
N ILE A 371 12.30 14.98 -11.36
CA ILE A 371 13.35 14.21 -10.68
C ILE A 371 12.79 12.86 -10.19
N ILE A 372 11.60 12.84 -9.60
CA ILE A 372 10.93 11.59 -9.17
C ILE A 372 10.71 10.68 -10.39
N HIS A 373 10.21 11.23 -11.50
CA HIS A 373 9.98 10.46 -12.72
C HIS A 373 11.29 9.88 -13.31
N LYS A 374 12.39 10.64 -13.26
CA LYS A 374 13.70 10.17 -13.71
C LYS A 374 14.18 8.97 -12.90
N HIS A 375 14.12 9.04 -11.56
CA HIS A 375 14.52 7.94 -10.69
C HIS A 375 13.58 6.72 -10.82
N LEU A 376 12.28 6.96 -11.00
CA LEU A 376 11.31 5.91 -11.27
C LEU A 376 11.61 5.17 -12.58
N SER A 377 11.91 5.90 -13.64
CA SER A 377 12.27 5.33 -14.96
C SER A 377 13.56 4.52 -14.89
N ALA A 378 14.56 4.99 -14.12
CA ALA A 378 15.81 4.27 -13.91
C ALA A 378 15.57 2.96 -13.12
N THR A 379 14.75 3.02 -12.05
CA THR A 379 14.34 1.84 -11.29
C THR A 379 13.60 0.84 -12.18
N GLY A 380 12.63 1.31 -12.97
CA GLY A 380 11.87 0.47 -13.90
C GLY A 380 12.76 -0.26 -14.91
N LYS A 381 13.73 0.44 -15.51
CA LYS A 381 14.69 -0.18 -16.43
C LYS A 381 15.49 -1.30 -15.77
N THR A 382 15.94 -1.09 -14.55
CA THR A 382 16.72 -2.09 -13.79
C THR A 382 15.89 -3.32 -13.43
N LEU A 383 14.59 -3.13 -13.16
CA LEU A 383 13.67 -4.20 -12.78
C LEU A 383 12.95 -4.82 -13.99
N GLY A 384 13.15 -4.31 -15.21
CA GLY A 384 12.44 -4.76 -16.41
C GLY A 384 10.95 -4.37 -16.43
N ILE A 385 10.54 -3.38 -15.63
CA ILE A 385 9.16 -2.91 -15.51
C ILE A 385 8.95 -1.74 -16.48
N ALA A 386 7.90 -1.80 -17.28
CA ALA A 386 7.49 -0.65 -18.09
C ALA A 386 6.95 0.46 -17.16
N VAL A 387 7.60 1.60 -17.16
CA VAL A 387 7.10 2.83 -16.53
C VAL A 387 6.48 3.67 -17.62
N GLU A 388 5.20 3.94 -17.51
CA GLU A 388 4.52 4.80 -18.48
C GLU A 388 5.11 6.21 -18.50
N HIS A 389 5.51 6.64 -19.69
CA HIS A 389 5.90 8.02 -19.94
C HIS A 389 4.63 8.90 -20.01
N LEU A 390 4.21 9.42 -18.88
CA LEU A 390 3.17 10.44 -18.84
C LEU A 390 3.82 11.81 -19.07
N VAL A 391 3.38 12.47 -20.12
CA VAL A 391 3.79 13.86 -20.39
C VAL A 391 3.06 14.75 -19.40
N LEU A 392 3.80 15.55 -18.62
CA LEU A 392 3.25 16.58 -17.74
C LEU A 392 2.51 17.62 -18.58
N GLN A 393 1.23 17.40 -18.86
CA GLN A 393 0.38 18.42 -19.44
C GLN A 393 -0.41 19.08 -18.32
N PRO A 394 -0.37 20.41 -18.19
CA PRO A 394 -1.30 21.09 -17.30
C PRO A 394 -2.73 20.78 -17.77
N PRO A 395 -3.68 20.62 -16.85
CA PRO A 395 -5.06 20.30 -17.19
C PRO A 395 -5.57 21.36 -18.21
N LYS A 396 -5.91 20.91 -19.42
CA LYS A 396 -6.52 21.73 -20.45
C LYS A 396 -7.97 22.02 -20.06
N GLY A 397 -8.22 23.18 -19.49
CA GLY A 397 -9.57 23.66 -19.23
C GLY A 397 -9.56 25.10 -18.78
N LYS A 398 -10.32 25.97 -19.45
CA LYS A 398 -10.71 27.25 -18.87
C LYS A 398 -11.54 26.95 -17.62
N MET A 399 -10.98 27.23 -16.45
CA MET A 399 -11.73 27.14 -15.21
C MET A 399 -12.77 28.25 -15.19
N VAL A 400 -14.02 27.86 -15.27
CA VAL A 400 -15.14 28.72 -14.87
C VAL A 400 -15.26 28.56 -13.37
N LEU A 401 -14.89 29.60 -12.61
CA LEU A 401 -15.15 29.65 -11.16
C LEU A 401 -16.67 29.59 -10.95
N SER A 402 -17.17 28.55 -10.29
CA SER A 402 -18.55 28.55 -9.83
C SER A 402 -18.68 29.49 -8.62
N LYS A 403 -19.86 30.04 -8.40
CA LYS A 403 -20.11 30.91 -7.23
C LYS A 403 -19.86 30.21 -5.90
N GLU A 404 -19.87 28.87 -5.86
CA GLU A 404 -19.60 28.02 -4.70
C GLU A 404 -18.11 27.93 -4.34
N ASP A 405 -17.22 28.31 -5.25
CA ASP A 405 -15.76 28.29 -5.03
C ASP A 405 -15.23 29.60 -4.39
N VAL A 406 -16.07 30.58 -4.12
CA VAL A 406 -15.71 31.84 -3.47
C VAL A 406 -16.07 31.74 -1.97
N PRO A 407 -15.11 31.89 -1.06
CA PRO A 407 -15.38 31.90 0.37
C PRO A 407 -16.38 33.00 0.73
N GLN A 408 -17.31 32.69 1.65
CA GLN A 408 -18.43 33.60 2.03
C GLN A 408 -17.93 34.98 2.54
N ASP A 409 -16.80 34.98 3.24
CA ASP A 409 -16.13 36.20 3.75
C ASP A 409 -15.67 37.15 2.64
N VAL A 410 -15.46 36.65 1.42
CA VAL A 410 -15.13 37.46 0.23
C VAL A 410 -16.39 37.99 -0.44
N MET A 411 -17.50 37.25 -0.38
CA MET A 411 -18.81 37.69 -0.89
C MET A 411 -19.38 38.84 -0.07
N ASP A 412 -19.23 38.81 1.25
CA ASP A 412 -19.71 39.84 2.17
C ASP A 412 -18.93 41.15 2.05
N PHE A 413 -17.78 41.15 1.39
CA PHE A 413 -16.97 42.35 1.15
C PHE A 413 -17.24 43.00 -0.24
N ILE A 414 -17.92 42.29 -1.15
CA ILE A 414 -18.24 42.75 -2.52
C ILE A 414 -19.66 43.30 -2.63
N LEU A 415 -20.55 43.01 -1.65
CA LEU A 415 -21.90 43.57 -1.54
C LEU A 415 -21.92 44.72 -0.54
#